data_5492a4cd59d9f36e95531e98e481cbd3
#
_entry.id   5492a4cd59d9f36e95531e98e481cbd3
#
_cell.length_a   1.000
_cell.length_b   1.000
_cell.length_c   1.000
_cell.angle_alpha   90.00
_cell.angle_beta   90.00
_cell.angle_gamma   90.00
#
_symmetry.space_group_name_H-M   'P 1'
#
loop_
_entity.id
_entity.type
_entity.pdbx_description
1 polymer ?
#
loop_
_entity_poly.entity_id
_entity_poly.type
_entity_poly.pdbx_seq_one_letter_code
_entity_poly.pdbx_strand_id
1 'polypeptide(L)'
;MYNVERYLRECLNSAVAQTLNDIEIICINDGSTDSSPDIIREYMERDSRVKMIDKTNSGYGDSMNRGLEMARGKYVGILESDDFMAPDAMEKLVAAAERNGADFAKANFDLYWSKPEERRELMELFKAKDCGKPVHPSDTVDAFALKPSIWSAVYRRDFLNRNAFVLADAWRCVSGRLVYL
;
A
#
# COMPACT_ATOMS: atom_id res chain seq x y z
N MET A 1 11.96 2.68 -0.57
CA MET A 1 12.78 1.49 -0.13
C MET A 1 14.23 1.92 0.02
N TYR A 2 14.94 1.35 1.01
CA TYR A 2 16.35 1.62 1.27
C TYR A 2 17.01 0.36 1.82
N ASN A 3 17.96 -0.24 1.07
CA ASN A 3 18.73 -1.43 1.43
C ASN A 3 17.85 -2.63 1.84
N VAL A 4 17.00 -3.10 0.91
CA VAL A 4 16.01 -4.18 1.13
C VAL A 4 16.17 -5.37 0.18
N GLU A 5 17.33 -5.54 -0.43
CA GLU A 5 17.61 -6.61 -1.42
C GLU A 5 17.12 -7.99 -1.00
N ARG A 6 17.15 -8.26 0.31
CA ARG A 6 16.77 -9.55 0.88
C ARG A 6 15.28 -9.88 0.68
N TYR A 7 14.40 -8.88 0.74
CA TYR A 7 12.94 -9.06 0.73
C TYR A 7 12.30 -8.59 -0.58
N LEU A 8 13.01 -7.74 -1.32
CA LEU A 8 12.48 -7.01 -2.46
C LEU A 8 11.93 -7.91 -3.57
N ARG A 9 12.54 -9.08 -3.82
CA ARG A 9 12.05 -10.02 -4.84
C ARG A 9 10.70 -10.62 -4.47
N GLU A 10 10.47 -10.96 -3.20
CA GLU A 10 9.19 -11.46 -2.73
C GLU A 10 8.10 -10.37 -2.83
N CYS A 11 8.42 -9.16 -2.39
CA CYS A 11 7.58 -7.99 -2.51
C CYS A 11 7.15 -7.74 -3.98
N LEU A 12 8.11 -7.61 -4.90
CA LEU A 12 7.82 -7.35 -6.32
C LEU A 12 7.10 -8.51 -7.00
N ASN A 13 7.43 -9.76 -6.69
CA ASN A 13 6.68 -10.91 -7.19
C ASN A 13 5.19 -10.83 -6.81
N SER A 14 4.88 -10.44 -5.57
CA SER A 14 3.50 -10.28 -5.12
C SER A 14 2.77 -9.13 -5.83
N ALA A 15 3.49 -8.05 -6.14
CA ALA A 15 2.95 -6.90 -6.84
C ALA A 15 2.64 -7.20 -8.32
N VAL A 16 3.56 -7.85 -9.05
CA VAL A 16 3.35 -8.18 -10.47
C VAL A 16 2.32 -9.30 -10.67
N ALA A 17 2.12 -10.15 -9.66
CA ALA A 17 1.16 -11.26 -9.67
C ALA A 17 -0.28 -10.86 -9.30
N GLN A 18 -0.58 -9.58 -9.09
CA GLN A 18 -1.93 -9.14 -8.76
C GLN A 18 -2.92 -9.47 -9.88
N THR A 19 -4.12 -9.96 -9.50
CA THR A 19 -5.21 -10.28 -10.44
C THR A 19 -5.77 -9.02 -11.10
N LEU A 20 -5.71 -7.88 -10.47
CA LEU A 20 -6.01 -6.58 -11.08
C LEU A 20 -4.90 -6.20 -12.07
N ASN A 21 -5.17 -6.30 -13.38
CA ASN A 21 -4.17 -6.07 -14.42
C ASN A 21 -3.88 -4.59 -14.70
N ASP A 22 -4.88 -3.73 -14.59
CA ASP A 22 -4.76 -2.28 -14.84
C ASP A 22 -4.16 -1.57 -13.63
N ILE A 23 -2.88 -1.82 -13.40
CA ILE A 23 -2.08 -1.24 -12.33
C ILE A 23 -0.75 -0.70 -12.86
N GLU A 24 -0.19 0.28 -12.18
CA GLU A 24 1.20 0.69 -12.29
C GLU A 24 1.91 0.41 -10.95
N ILE A 25 3.15 -0.03 -11.02
CA ILE A 25 3.97 -0.36 -9.85
C ILE A 25 5.13 0.63 -9.81
N ILE A 26 5.08 1.56 -8.86
CA ILE A 26 6.07 2.63 -8.74
C ILE A 26 7.03 2.28 -7.60
N CYS A 27 8.24 1.87 -7.93
CA CYS A 27 9.31 1.56 -7.00
C CYS A 27 10.12 2.82 -6.70
N ILE A 28 10.27 3.19 -5.44
CA ILE A 28 11.02 4.39 -5.05
C ILE A 28 12.28 3.94 -4.34
N ASN A 29 13.40 3.98 -5.06
CA ASN A 29 14.72 3.74 -4.49
C ASN A 29 15.22 5.01 -3.80
N ASP A 30 15.35 4.95 -2.48
CA ASP A 30 15.78 6.07 -1.65
C ASP A 30 17.29 6.04 -1.39
N GLY A 31 18.07 5.90 -2.47
CA GLY A 31 19.53 5.90 -2.41
C GLY A 31 20.13 4.63 -1.83
N SER A 32 19.57 3.45 -2.13
CA SER A 32 20.13 2.17 -1.70
C SER A 32 21.54 1.95 -2.22
N THR A 33 22.36 1.32 -1.41
CA THR A 33 23.75 0.97 -1.71
C THR A 33 23.98 -0.54 -1.89
N ASP A 34 22.92 -1.33 -1.71
CA ASP A 34 22.85 -2.76 -1.96
C ASP A 34 22.36 -3.06 -3.40
N SER A 35 21.99 -4.31 -3.69
CA SER A 35 21.48 -4.72 -5.00
C SER A 35 20.02 -4.34 -5.26
N SER A 36 19.37 -3.59 -4.38
CA SER A 36 17.94 -3.21 -4.56
C SER A 36 17.66 -2.51 -5.89
N PRO A 37 18.45 -1.51 -6.36
CA PRO A 37 18.21 -0.88 -7.65
C PRO A 37 18.31 -1.82 -8.83
N ASP A 38 19.23 -2.79 -8.80
CA ASP A 38 19.42 -3.77 -9.88
C ASP A 38 18.26 -4.74 -9.93
N ILE A 39 17.76 -5.18 -8.77
CA ILE A 39 16.54 -6.00 -8.70
C ILE A 39 15.36 -5.27 -9.34
N ILE A 40 15.14 -3.98 -9.05
CA ILE A 40 14.04 -3.21 -9.66
C ILE A 40 14.20 -3.18 -11.18
N ARG A 41 15.43 -2.93 -11.71
CA ARG A 41 15.69 -2.91 -13.14
C ARG A 41 15.34 -4.23 -13.83
N GLU A 42 15.66 -5.37 -13.22
CA GLU A 42 15.26 -6.68 -13.72
C GLU A 42 13.73 -6.81 -13.88
N TYR A 43 12.95 -6.28 -12.93
CA TYR A 43 11.48 -6.30 -13.04
C TYR A 43 10.96 -5.32 -14.09
N MET A 44 11.56 -4.15 -14.24
CA MET A 44 11.21 -3.20 -15.30
C MET A 44 11.41 -3.78 -16.70
N GLU A 45 12.44 -4.61 -16.90
CA GLU A 45 12.67 -5.31 -18.18
C GLU A 45 11.62 -6.38 -18.47
N ARG A 46 11.03 -6.99 -17.45
CA ARG A 46 10.07 -8.11 -17.58
C ARG A 46 8.62 -7.66 -17.59
N ASP A 47 8.32 -6.52 -16.95
CA ASP A 47 6.94 -6.03 -16.77
C ASP A 47 6.89 -4.50 -16.95
N SER A 48 6.25 -4.05 -18.03
CA SER A 48 6.15 -2.64 -18.39
C SER A 48 5.33 -1.79 -17.39
N ARG A 49 4.61 -2.44 -16.47
CA ARG A 49 3.89 -1.76 -15.39
C ARG A 49 4.83 -1.28 -14.29
N VAL A 50 6.03 -1.86 -14.19
CA VAL A 50 7.03 -1.50 -13.17
C VAL A 50 7.81 -0.28 -13.61
N LYS A 51 7.91 0.71 -12.74
CA LYS A 51 8.65 1.97 -12.94
C LYS A 51 9.50 2.23 -11.70
N MET A 52 10.61 2.95 -11.87
CA MET A 52 11.49 3.33 -10.77
C MET A 52 11.67 4.84 -10.68
N ILE A 53 11.59 5.38 -9.47
CA ILE A 53 12.16 6.66 -9.08
C ILE A 53 13.46 6.34 -8.34
N ASP A 54 14.59 6.77 -8.90
CA ASP A 54 15.91 6.62 -8.29
C ASP A 54 16.36 7.99 -7.77
N LYS A 55 16.62 8.11 -6.45
CA LYS A 55 16.95 9.39 -5.82
C LYS A 55 17.97 9.22 -4.70
N THR A 56 18.60 10.32 -4.31
CA THR A 56 19.37 10.36 -3.06
C THR A 56 18.46 10.16 -1.86
N ASN A 57 19.00 9.55 -0.81
CA ASN A 57 18.22 9.29 0.42
C ASN A 57 17.74 10.63 1.02
N SER A 58 16.43 10.72 1.19
CA SER A 58 15.75 11.87 1.80
C SER A 58 14.62 11.44 2.74
N GLY A 59 14.55 10.13 3.03
CA GLY A 59 13.65 9.55 4.01
C GLY A 59 12.31 9.09 3.45
N TYR A 60 11.58 8.40 4.32
CA TYR A 60 10.33 7.70 3.98
C TYR A 60 9.25 8.66 3.46
N GLY A 61 9.00 9.78 4.16
CA GLY A 61 7.95 10.73 3.80
C GLY A 61 8.15 11.36 2.41
N ASP A 62 9.38 11.80 2.09
CA ASP A 62 9.70 12.33 0.76
C ASP A 62 9.53 11.27 -0.33
N SER A 63 9.97 10.05 -0.07
CA SER A 63 9.80 8.93 -0.99
C SER A 63 8.33 8.67 -1.30
N MET A 64 7.49 8.63 -0.28
CA MET A 64 6.05 8.43 -0.43
C MET A 64 5.39 9.56 -1.21
N ASN A 65 5.73 10.81 -0.93
CA ASN A 65 5.20 11.97 -1.63
C ASN A 65 5.54 11.94 -3.13
N ARG A 66 6.77 11.58 -3.48
CA ARG A 66 7.18 11.41 -4.89
C ARG A 66 6.42 10.28 -5.58
N GLY A 67 6.14 9.20 -4.88
CA GLY A 67 5.28 8.13 -5.40
C GLY A 67 3.86 8.63 -5.68
N LEU A 68 3.27 9.38 -4.76
CA LEU A 68 1.94 9.97 -4.92
C LEU A 68 1.88 10.97 -6.08
N GLU A 69 2.90 11.80 -6.26
CA GLU A 69 3.01 12.75 -7.38
C GLU A 69 3.08 12.03 -8.74
N MET A 70 3.80 10.91 -8.80
CA MET A 70 3.94 10.12 -10.03
C MET A 70 2.69 9.29 -10.35
N ALA A 71 1.92 8.90 -9.33
CA ALA A 71 0.76 8.02 -9.47
C ALA A 71 -0.32 8.62 -10.38
N ARG A 72 -0.82 7.83 -11.34
CA ARG A 72 -1.86 8.20 -12.31
C ARG A 72 -3.14 7.43 -12.12
N GLY A 73 -3.09 6.29 -11.43
CA GLY A 73 -4.23 5.44 -11.16
C GLY A 73 -5.36 6.16 -10.42
N LYS A 74 -6.59 5.67 -10.54
CA LYS A 74 -7.76 6.17 -9.80
C LYS A 74 -7.61 5.93 -8.30
N TYR A 75 -6.98 4.83 -7.94
CA TYR A 75 -6.66 4.43 -6.57
C TYR A 75 -5.15 4.32 -6.39
N VAL A 76 -4.68 4.54 -5.17
CA VAL A 76 -3.30 4.37 -4.74
C VAL A 76 -3.28 3.35 -3.60
N GLY A 77 -2.51 2.29 -3.75
CA GLY A 77 -2.13 1.35 -2.70
C GLY A 77 -0.66 1.53 -2.33
N ILE A 78 -0.31 1.24 -1.10
CA ILE A 78 1.05 1.28 -0.61
C ILE A 78 1.47 -0.15 -0.29
N LEU A 79 2.64 -0.56 -0.74
CA LEU A 79 3.26 -1.82 -0.39
C LEU A 79 4.64 -1.52 0.18
N GLU A 80 4.86 -1.91 1.44
CA GLU A 80 6.18 -1.80 2.04
C GLU A 80 7.13 -2.83 1.41
N SER A 81 8.37 -2.45 1.26
CA SER A 81 9.34 -3.21 0.46
C SER A 81 9.84 -4.50 1.10
N ASP A 82 9.48 -4.75 2.35
CA ASP A 82 9.73 -5.96 3.13
C ASP A 82 8.46 -6.80 3.39
N ASP A 83 7.31 -6.34 2.84
CA ASP A 83 6.03 -7.02 2.88
C ASP A 83 5.64 -7.64 1.53
N PHE A 84 4.56 -8.42 1.51
CA PHE A 84 3.96 -8.97 0.29
C PHE A 84 2.44 -9.02 0.38
N MET A 85 1.78 -9.00 -0.77
CA MET A 85 0.31 -8.96 -0.89
C MET A 85 -0.25 -10.32 -1.30
N ALA A 86 -1.49 -10.63 -0.85
CA ALA A 86 -2.29 -11.69 -1.44
C ALA A 86 -2.56 -11.39 -2.94
N PRO A 87 -2.65 -12.42 -3.81
CA PRO A 87 -2.77 -12.20 -5.26
C PRO A 87 -3.98 -11.37 -5.70
N ASP A 88 -5.07 -11.39 -4.94
CA ASP A 88 -6.33 -10.69 -5.22
C ASP A 88 -6.58 -9.45 -4.35
N ALA A 89 -5.56 -9.01 -3.60
CA ALA A 89 -5.70 -7.92 -2.63
C ALA A 89 -6.14 -6.60 -3.29
N MET A 90 -5.47 -6.18 -4.36
CA MET A 90 -5.81 -4.93 -5.05
C MET A 90 -7.18 -5.00 -5.70
N GLU A 91 -7.54 -6.12 -6.34
CA GLU A 91 -8.86 -6.31 -6.94
C GLU A 91 -9.99 -6.19 -5.91
N LYS A 92 -9.86 -6.87 -4.77
CA LYS A 92 -10.85 -6.85 -3.70
C LYS A 92 -11.01 -5.47 -3.07
N LEU A 93 -9.89 -4.80 -2.76
CA LEU A 93 -9.89 -3.47 -2.16
C LEU A 93 -10.51 -2.43 -3.09
N VAL A 94 -10.12 -2.41 -4.36
CA VAL A 94 -10.67 -1.48 -5.37
C VAL A 94 -12.16 -1.78 -5.58
N ALA A 95 -12.56 -3.05 -5.75
CA ALA A 95 -13.96 -3.42 -5.92
C ALA A 95 -14.83 -3.01 -4.72
N ALA A 96 -14.31 -3.11 -3.50
CA ALA A 96 -15.01 -2.67 -2.30
C ALA A 96 -15.18 -1.15 -2.26
N ALA A 97 -14.13 -0.39 -2.57
CA ALA A 97 -14.20 1.06 -2.64
C ALA A 97 -15.20 1.54 -3.71
N GLU A 98 -15.14 0.97 -4.92
CA GLU A 98 -16.06 1.29 -6.03
C GLU A 98 -17.52 0.98 -5.69
N ARG A 99 -17.80 -0.21 -5.19
CA ARG A 99 -19.16 -0.66 -4.87
C ARG A 99 -19.85 0.22 -3.85
N ASN A 100 -19.09 0.79 -2.93
CA ASN A 100 -19.63 1.58 -1.83
C ASN A 100 -19.42 3.10 -2.01
N GLY A 101 -18.82 3.54 -3.13
CA GLY A 101 -18.46 4.94 -3.35
C GLY A 101 -17.57 5.50 -2.25
N ALA A 102 -16.68 4.64 -1.70
CA ALA A 102 -15.85 5.00 -0.58
C ALA A 102 -14.57 5.75 -1.04
N ASP A 103 -14.05 6.60 -0.17
CA ASP A 103 -12.81 7.32 -0.43
C ASP A 103 -11.58 6.43 -0.22
N PHE A 104 -11.70 5.40 0.62
CA PHE A 104 -10.68 4.35 0.78
C PHE A 104 -11.30 3.05 1.28
N ALA A 105 -10.63 1.93 1.00
CA ALA A 105 -10.96 0.61 1.50
C ALA A 105 -9.75 0.03 2.23
N LYS A 106 -9.98 -0.62 3.37
CA LYS A 106 -8.94 -1.16 4.23
C LYS A 106 -9.22 -2.62 4.58
N ALA A 107 -8.19 -3.44 4.64
CA ALA A 107 -8.27 -4.87 4.94
C ALA A 107 -7.63 -5.22 6.29
N ASN A 108 -8.02 -6.38 6.81
CA ASN A 108 -7.22 -7.11 7.78
C ASN A 108 -5.93 -7.60 7.12
N PHE A 109 -4.94 -7.99 7.91
CA PHE A 109 -3.66 -8.47 7.39
C PHE A 109 -3.06 -9.54 8.32
N ASP A 110 -2.14 -10.31 7.78
CA ASP A 110 -1.36 -11.27 8.54
C ASP A 110 -0.04 -10.65 9.00
N LEU A 111 0.32 -10.87 10.25
CA LEU A 111 1.72 -10.78 10.68
C LEU A 111 2.43 -12.05 10.23
N TYR A 112 3.54 -11.90 9.54
CA TYR A 112 4.30 -13.01 8.98
C TYR A 112 5.73 -13.06 9.53
N TRP A 113 6.13 -14.24 9.98
CA TRP A 113 7.49 -14.53 10.42
C TRP A 113 8.07 -15.66 9.59
N SER A 114 9.18 -15.42 8.92
CA SER A 114 9.90 -16.42 8.13
C SER A 114 10.91 -17.23 8.95
N LYS A 115 11.23 -16.80 10.18
CA LYS A 115 12.23 -17.45 11.06
C LYS A 115 11.84 -17.32 12.52
N PRO A 116 12.23 -18.26 13.41
CA PRO A 116 12.95 -19.54 13.09
C PRO A 116 12.09 -20.54 12.34
N GLU A 117 10.75 -20.40 12.43
CA GLU A 117 9.75 -21.21 11.73
C GLU A 117 8.75 -20.29 11.06
N GLU A 118 8.24 -20.70 9.91
CA GLU A 118 7.20 -19.94 9.22
C GLU A 118 5.92 -19.91 10.09
N ARG A 119 5.47 -18.71 10.43
CA ARG A 119 4.27 -18.48 11.22
C ARG A 119 3.48 -17.30 10.65
N ARG A 120 2.17 -17.46 10.62
CA ARG A 120 1.21 -16.38 10.32
C ARG A 120 0.24 -16.18 11.46
N GLU A 121 -0.10 -14.94 11.71
CA GLU A 121 -1.09 -14.54 12.70
C GLU A 121 -1.98 -13.45 12.12
N LEU A 122 -3.28 -13.73 12.00
CA LEU A 122 -4.24 -12.75 11.51
C LEU A 122 -4.35 -11.58 12.47
N MET A 123 -4.03 -10.39 11.99
CA MET A 123 -4.33 -9.14 12.66
C MET A 123 -5.73 -8.67 12.24
N GLU A 124 -6.71 -9.08 13.01
CA GLU A 124 -8.10 -8.69 12.78
C GLU A 124 -8.33 -7.25 13.26
N LEU A 125 -8.25 -6.30 12.34
CA LEU A 125 -8.59 -4.90 12.61
C LEU A 125 -10.11 -4.71 12.65
N PHE A 126 -10.83 -5.49 11.84
CA PHE A 126 -12.28 -5.40 11.66
C PHE A 126 -12.91 -6.77 11.78
N LYS A 127 -14.03 -6.86 12.50
CA LYS A 127 -14.78 -8.11 12.63
C LYS A 127 -15.57 -8.38 11.35
N ALA A 128 -15.74 -9.64 10.98
CA ALA A 128 -16.45 -10.04 9.77
C ALA A 128 -17.86 -9.42 9.62
N LYS A 129 -18.58 -9.18 10.73
CA LYS A 129 -19.90 -8.52 10.72
C LYS A 129 -19.89 -7.06 10.26
N ASP A 130 -18.73 -6.39 10.36
CA ASP A 130 -18.54 -4.98 10.04
C ASP A 130 -17.93 -4.80 8.64
N CYS A 131 -17.46 -5.89 8.02
CA CYS A 131 -16.87 -5.89 6.68
C CYS A 131 -17.92 -5.66 5.58
N GLY A 132 -17.47 -5.05 4.47
CA GLY A 132 -18.28 -4.83 3.26
C GLY A 132 -19.29 -3.69 3.36
N LYS A 133 -19.35 -2.96 4.48
CA LYS A 133 -20.23 -1.80 4.68
C LYS A 133 -19.43 -0.52 4.73
N PRO A 134 -19.92 0.57 4.12
CA PRO A 134 -19.30 1.88 4.30
C PRO A 134 -19.55 2.38 5.72
N VAL A 135 -18.53 2.96 6.32
CA VAL A 135 -18.61 3.64 7.61
C VAL A 135 -18.02 5.04 7.49
N HIS A 136 -18.54 5.96 8.27
CA HIS A 136 -17.91 7.26 8.41
C HIS A 136 -17.00 7.24 9.64
N PRO A 137 -15.80 7.83 9.56
CA PRO A 137 -14.86 7.85 10.68
C PRO A 137 -15.43 8.40 11.99
N SER A 138 -16.36 9.35 11.93
CA SER A 138 -17.05 9.88 13.12
C SER A 138 -17.92 8.86 13.86
N ASP A 139 -18.31 7.77 13.16
CA ASP A 139 -19.25 6.78 13.71
C ASP A 139 -18.53 5.62 14.39
N THR A 140 -17.20 5.54 14.23
CA THR A 140 -16.36 4.47 14.78
C THR A 140 -15.04 5.03 15.31
N VAL A 141 -15.02 5.41 16.57
CA VAL A 141 -13.79 5.86 17.26
C VAL A 141 -12.68 4.80 17.17
N ASP A 142 -13.07 3.53 17.22
CA ASP A 142 -12.15 2.40 17.14
C ASP A 142 -11.41 2.30 15.78
N ALA A 143 -11.99 2.78 14.69
CA ALA A 143 -11.36 2.73 13.36
C ALA A 143 -10.06 3.55 13.28
N PHE A 144 -9.92 4.59 14.10
CA PHE A 144 -8.74 5.45 14.16
C PHE A 144 -7.77 5.07 15.29
N ALA A 145 -8.27 4.42 16.34
CA ALA A 145 -7.45 3.86 17.40
C ALA A 145 -6.69 2.61 16.97
N LEU A 146 -7.12 1.98 15.88
CA LEU A 146 -6.46 0.83 15.29
C LEU A 146 -5.15 1.25 14.63
N LYS A 147 -4.13 0.38 14.76
CA LYS A 147 -2.78 0.60 14.21
C LYS A 147 -2.83 1.27 12.84
N PRO A 148 -2.12 2.38 12.64
CA PRO A 148 -2.12 3.13 11.38
C PRO A 148 -1.36 2.38 10.29
N SER A 149 -1.90 1.24 9.82
CA SER A 149 -1.36 0.47 8.69
C SER A 149 -1.85 1.09 7.40
N ILE A 150 -1.10 2.06 6.86
CA ILE A 150 -1.44 2.71 5.58
C ILE A 150 -1.34 1.75 4.39
N TRP A 151 -0.50 0.74 4.51
CA TRP A 151 -0.22 -0.27 3.52
C TRP A 151 -1.31 -1.35 3.40
N SER A 152 -2.23 -1.47 4.35
CA SER A 152 -3.36 -2.41 4.26
C SER A 152 -4.60 -1.81 3.59
N ALA A 153 -4.45 -0.77 2.78
CA ALA A 153 -5.55 -0.03 2.18
C ALA A 153 -5.26 0.44 0.75
N VAL A 154 -6.35 0.75 0.02
CA VAL A 154 -6.29 1.58 -1.19
C VAL A 154 -7.05 2.88 -0.94
N TYR A 155 -6.54 3.96 -1.48
CA TYR A 155 -7.05 5.31 -1.33
C TYR A 155 -7.42 5.88 -2.69
N ARG A 156 -8.58 6.52 -2.80
CA ARG A 156 -8.95 7.22 -4.02
C ARG A 156 -8.04 8.44 -4.21
N ARG A 157 -7.34 8.51 -5.33
CA ARG A 157 -6.30 9.54 -5.57
C ARG A 157 -6.84 10.97 -5.50
N ASP A 158 -8.04 11.23 -6.02
CA ASP A 158 -8.66 12.54 -5.94
C ASP A 158 -9.03 12.95 -4.49
N PHE A 159 -9.34 11.98 -3.62
CA PHE A 159 -9.51 12.21 -2.19
C PHE A 159 -8.20 12.66 -1.54
N LEU A 160 -7.08 11.98 -1.84
CA LEU A 160 -5.76 12.37 -1.34
C LEU A 160 -5.41 13.80 -1.81
N ASN A 161 -5.63 14.10 -3.09
CA ASN A 161 -5.32 15.40 -3.68
C ASN A 161 -6.16 16.54 -3.06
N ARG A 162 -7.48 16.34 -2.89
CA ARG A 162 -8.37 17.36 -2.30
C ARG A 162 -8.04 17.70 -0.85
N ASN A 163 -7.50 16.72 -0.12
CA ASN A 163 -7.12 16.91 1.27
C ASN A 163 -5.65 17.32 1.44
N ALA A 164 -4.95 17.64 0.34
CA ALA A 164 -3.53 17.95 0.32
C ALA A 164 -2.72 16.96 1.18
N PHE A 165 -3.00 15.66 0.97
CA PHE A 165 -2.38 14.61 1.74
C PHE A 165 -0.88 14.57 1.42
N VAL A 166 -0.09 14.98 2.38
CA VAL A 166 1.38 14.94 2.34
C VAL A 166 1.82 14.10 3.53
N LEU A 167 2.57 13.06 3.27
CA LEU A 167 3.24 12.32 4.32
C LEU A 167 4.42 13.17 4.83
N ALA A 168 4.10 14.04 5.80
CA ALA A 168 5.09 14.68 6.64
C ALA A 168 5.28 13.81 7.89
N ASP A 169 6.29 14.10 8.69
CA ASP A 169 6.62 13.36 9.93
C ASP A 169 5.49 13.31 10.98
N ALA A 170 4.31 13.85 10.67
CA ALA A 170 3.12 13.82 11.52
C ALA A 170 1.85 13.55 10.69
N TRP A 171 1.07 12.58 11.11
CA TRP A 171 -0.23 12.21 10.55
C TRP A 171 -1.25 13.34 10.68
N ARG A 172 -1.86 13.75 9.57
CA ARG A 172 -3.07 14.58 9.58
C ARG A 172 -4.29 13.68 9.48
N CYS A 173 -5.24 13.88 10.38
CA CYS A 173 -6.53 13.21 10.31
C CYS A 173 -7.34 13.79 9.13
N VAL A 174 -7.76 12.94 8.20
CA VAL A 174 -8.59 13.33 7.03
C VAL A 174 -9.96 12.68 7.17
N SER A 175 -11.02 13.43 6.95
CA SER A 175 -12.38 12.91 6.91
C SER A 175 -12.68 12.29 5.55
N GLY A 176 -13.23 11.08 5.52
CA GLY A 176 -13.58 10.38 4.28
C GLY A 176 -14.46 9.17 4.55
N ARG A 177 -15.00 8.56 3.47
CA ARG A 177 -15.77 7.32 3.57
C ARG A 177 -14.82 6.13 3.49
N LEU A 178 -14.86 5.29 4.50
CA LEU A 178 -14.05 4.09 4.64
C LEU A 178 -14.91 2.83 4.44
N VAL A 179 -14.34 1.82 3.81
CA VAL A 179 -14.90 0.47 3.76
C VAL A 179 -13.89 -0.51 4.32
N TYR A 180 -14.37 -1.46 5.10
CA TYR A 180 -13.59 -2.58 5.62
C TYR A 180 -13.77 -3.84 4.76
N LEU A 181 -12.69 -4.61 4.58
CA LEU A 181 -12.70 -5.95 3.97
C LEU A 181 -12.30 -7.01 4.98
#